data_f455aef066da9de461579faa5f2f45db
#
_entry.id   f455aef066da9de461579faa5f2f45db
#
_cell.length_a   1.000
_cell.length_b   1.000
_cell.length_c   1.000
_cell.angle_alpha   90.00
_cell.angle_beta   90.00
_cell.angle_gamma   90.00
#
_symmetry.space_group_name_H-M   'P 1'
#
loop_
_entity.id
_entity.type
_entity.pdbx_description
1 polymer ?
#
loop_
_entity_poly.entity_id
_entity_poly.type
_entity_poly.pdbx_seq_one_letter_code
_entity_poly.pdbx_strand_id
1 'polypeptide(L)'
;VLVAGGGAAGMFAAFSAAQNGARVLLMDKNVVGRGGATIMAQMTCASALGEEEPDGPDQHLIDTLEAGRGLCNENLSSLLCENSPKRIRQLEEWKVQWARQDNGKIRQVMAPGHSRKRCVYVDFLKTGAAISAALRNKISRDGAIQRLSNVTLTDLVTHEGDIIGATGFDISTATPVTIEASAVILCLGGMTKMFRRTTAPNNIAGEGL
;
A
#
# COMPACT_ATOMS: atom_id res chain seq x y z
N VAL A 1 -2.31 3.81 18.16
CA VAL A 1 -1.77 4.30 16.88
C VAL A 1 -2.91 4.53 15.90
N LEU A 2 -2.96 5.70 15.28
CA LEU A 2 -3.85 5.99 14.16
C LEU A 2 -3.11 5.71 12.84
N VAL A 3 -3.74 4.97 11.94
CA VAL A 3 -3.27 4.82 10.57
C VAL A 3 -4.30 5.44 9.63
N ALA A 4 -3.92 6.48 8.91
CA ALA A 4 -4.79 7.20 8.00
C ALA A 4 -4.52 6.76 6.55
N GLY A 5 -5.56 6.21 5.89
CA GLY A 5 -5.53 5.66 4.55
C GLY A 5 -5.58 4.13 4.51
N GLY A 6 -6.66 3.59 4.00
CA GLY A 6 -6.97 2.15 3.96
C GLY A 6 -6.51 1.43 2.69
N GLY A 7 -5.55 1.97 1.94
CA GLY A 7 -4.88 1.28 0.83
C GLY A 7 -3.91 0.19 1.32
N ALA A 8 -3.13 -0.42 0.41
CA ALA A 8 -2.17 -1.46 0.78
C ALA A 8 -1.17 -0.98 1.83
N ALA A 9 -0.63 0.23 1.67
CA ALA A 9 0.33 0.82 2.61
C ALA A 9 -0.27 0.89 4.03
N GLY A 10 -1.47 1.47 4.18
CA GLY A 10 -2.11 1.59 5.49
C GLY A 10 -2.53 0.25 6.09
N MET A 11 -3.04 -0.68 5.28
CA MET A 11 -3.37 -2.01 5.78
C MET A 11 -2.13 -2.79 6.25
N PHE A 12 -1.01 -2.68 5.55
CA PHE A 12 0.27 -3.26 6.00
C PHE A 12 0.82 -2.56 7.24
N ALA A 13 0.75 -1.21 7.29
CA ALA A 13 1.18 -0.45 8.45
C ALA A 13 0.36 -0.81 9.70
N ALA A 14 -0.97 -0.89 9.56
CA ALA A 14 -1.87 -1.29 10.64
C ALA A 14 -1.55 -2.71 11.14
N PHE A 15 -1.37 -3.66 10.21
CA PHE A 15 -0.97 -5.01 10.56
C PHE A 15 0.39 -5.03 11.29
N SER A 16 1.39 -4.32 10.76
CA SER A 16 2.72 -4.27 11.37
C SER A 16 2.69 -3.65 12.76
N ALA A 17 1.95 -2.56 12.96
CA ALA A 17 1.80 -1.92 14.27
C ALA A 17 1.12 -2.87 15.28
N ALA A 18 0.07 -3.57 14.87
CA ALA A 18 -0.63 -4.54 15.71
C ALA A 18 0.27 -5.71 16.11
N GLN A 19 1.08 -6.24 15.18
CA GLN A 19 2.05 -7.31 15.48
C GLN A 19 3.15 -6.85 16.46
N ASN A 20 3.38 -5.55 16.59
CA ASN A 20 4.29 -4.97 17.59
C ASN A 20 3.56 -4.49 18.86
N GLY A 21 2.35 -4.99 19.10
CA GLY A 21 1.60 -4.77 20.34
C GLY A 21 0.78 -3.48 20.40
N ALA A 22 0.69 -2.72 19.31
CA ALA A 22 -0.12 -1.51 19.31
C ALA A 22 -1.61 -1.82 19.13
N ARG A 23 -2.47 -1.07 19.83
CA ARG A 23 -3.89 -0.94 19.44
C ARG A 23 -3.98 0.05 18.28
N VAL A 24 -4.63 -0.35 17.19
CA VAL A 24 -4.64 0.39 15.95
C VAL A 24 -6.05 0.80 15.55
N LEU A 25 -6.23 2.06 15.20
CA LEU A 25 -7.38 2.54 14.45
C LEU A 25 -6.93 2.80 13.02
N LEU A 26 -7.43 2.02 12.06
CA LEU A 26 -7.21 2.21 10.63
C LEU A 26 -8.41 2.95 10.05
N MET A 27 -8.19 4.16 9.55
CA MET A 27 -9.25 4.98 8.96
C MET A 27 -9.06 5.21 7.47
N ASP A 28 -10.16 5.41 6.76
CA ASP A 28 -10.18 5.80 5.34
C ASP A 28 -11.41 6.65 5.02
N LYS A 29 -11.26 7.61 4.11
CA LYS A 29 -12.38 8.41 3.59
C LYS A 29 -13.39 7.58 2.77
N ASN A 30 -13.00 6.37 2.35
CA ASN A 30 -13.87 5.38 1.75
C ASN A 30 -14.02 4.17 2.68
N VAL A 31 -14.59 3.10 2.17
CA VAL A 31 -14.55 1.81 2.87
C VAL A 31 -13.12 1.27 2.84
N VAL A 32 -12.56 0.96 4.01
CA VAL A 32 -11.19 0.46 4.16
C VAL A 32 -10.91 -0.70 3.19
N GLY A 33 -9.86 -0.57 2.40
CA GLY A 33 -9.44 -1.54 1.40
C GLY A 33 -10.34 -1.62 0.15
N ARG A 34 -11.26 -0.67 -0.04
CA ARG A 34 -12.13 -0.62 -1.23
C ARG A 34 -12.01 0.69 -2.01
N GLY A 35 -11.07 1.55 -1.65
CA GLY A 35 -10.74 2.79 -2.35
C GLY A 35 -9.27 2.86 -2.73
N GLY A 36 -8.89 3.96 -3.38
CA GLY A 36 -7.50 4.27 -3.73
C GLY A 36 -6.91 3.46 -4.88
N ALA A 37 -5.61 3.62 -5.08
CA ALA A 37 -4.89 3.02 -6.19
C ALA A 37 -4.77 1.50 -6.08
N THR A 38 -4.66 0.96 -4.89
CA THR A 38 -4.40 -0.47 -4.68
C THR A 38 -5.46 -1.36 -5.33
N ILE A 39 -6.74 -1.10 -5.06
CA ILE A 39 -7.82 -1.93 -5.60
C ILE A 39 -7.98 -1.78 -7.11
N MET A 40 -7.56 -0.65 -7.66
CA MET A 40 -7.63 -0.34 -9.08
C MET A 40 -6.38 -0.79 -9.86
N ALA A 41 -5.32 -1.19 -9.18
CA ALA A 41 -4.10 -1.69 -9.81
C ALA A 41 -4.40 -3.01 -10.55
N GLN A 42 -4.27 -2.97 -11.88
CA GLN A 42 -4.68 -4.08 -12.72
C GLN A 42 -3.56 -5.09 -12.91
N MET A 43 -2.41 -4.65 -13.42
CA MET A 43 -1.46 -5.55 -14.07
C MET A 43 -0.54 -6.30 -13.09
N THR A 44 0.54 -5.68 -12.64
CA THR A 44 1.67 -6.40 -12.04
C THR A 44 2.23 -5.71 -10.82
N CYS A 45 2.99 -6.47 -10.01
CA CYS A 45 3.89 -5.96 -8.97
C CYS A 45 5.32 -6.37 -9.30
N ALA A 46 6.25 -5.41 -9.31
CA ALA A 46 7.66 -5.70 -9.51
C ALA A 46 8.31 -6.29 -8.25
N SER A 47 9.01 -7.39 -8.41
CA SER A 47 9.78 -8.02 -7.32
C SER A 47 10.82 -8.99 -7.87
N ALA A 48 12.05 -8.82 -7.50
CA ALA A 48 13.18 -9.64 -7.98
C ALA A 48 13.20 -11.02 -7.28
N LEU A 49 12.27 -11.92 -7.66
CA LEU A 49 12.18 -13.27 -7.11
C LEU A 49 13.22 -14.23 -7.72
N GLY A 50 13.68 -13.96 -8.93
CA GLY A 50 14.62 -14.83 -9.64
C GLY A 50 14.04 -16.18 -10.07
N GLU A 51 12.72 -16.29 -10.29
CA GLU A 51 12.08 -17.58 -10.62
C GLU A 51 11.98 -17.86 -12.10
N GLU A 52 11.90 -16.83 -12.95
CA GLU A 52 11.92 -16.98 -14.43
C GLU A 52 13.34 -16.92 -14.97
N GLU A 53 14.17 -16.03 -14.44
CA GLU A 53 15.56 -15.82 -14.80
C GLU A 53 16.33 -15.27 -13.59
N PRO A 54 17.69 -15.38 -13.55
CA PRO A 54 18.47 -14.82 -12.44
C PRO A 54 18.22 -13.32 -12.28
N ASP A 55 17.80 -12.92 -11.08
CA ASP A 55 17.49 -11.53 -10.72
C ASP A 55 17.71 -11.35 -9.22
N GLY A 56 17.93 -10.11 -8.78
CA GLY A 56 18.14 -9.76 -7.38
C GLY A 56 17.79 -8.30 -7.08
N PRO A 57 17.77 -7.94 -5.78
CA PRO A 57 17.46 -6.59 -5.34
C PRO A 57 18.36 -5.52 -5.96
N ASP A 58 19.65 -5.80 -6.12
CA ASP A 58 20.63 -4.84 -6.68
C ASP A 58 20.29 -4.47 -8.13
N GLN A 59 20.02 -5.48 -8.98
CA GLN A 59 19.61 -5.21 -10.36
C GLN A 59 18.25 -4.53 -10.41
N HIS A 60 17.34 -4.86 -9.50
CA HIS A 60 16.05 -4.19 -9.38
C HIS A 60 16.23 -2.71 -9.01
N LEU A 61 17.15 -2.42 -8.10
CA LEU A 61 17.47 -1.03 -7.71
C LEU A 61 18.04 -0.23 -8.88
N ILE A 62 19.02 -0.79 -9.61
CA ILE A 62 19.60 -0.15 -10.79
C ILE A 62 18.52 0.24 -11.80
N ASP A 63 17.66 -0.70 -12.19
CA ASP A 63 16.56 -0.44 -13.12
C ASP A 63 15.58 0.63 -12.59
N THR A 64 15.31 0.60 -11.28
CA THR A 64 14.39 1.55 -10.63
C THR A 64 14.96 2.97 -10.67
N LEU A 65 16.23 3.15 -10.36
CA LEU A 65 16.89 4.45 -10.38
C LEU A 65 17.04 5.00 -11.80
N GLU A 66 17.37 4.14 -12.77
CA GLU A 66 17.45 4.51 -14.18
C GLU A 66 16.08 4.96 -14.72
N ALA A 67 15.03 4.18 -14.48
CA ALA A 67 13.67 4.53 -14.87
C ALA A 67 13.16 5.81 -14.19
N GLY A 68 13.60 6.06 -12.97
CA GLY A 68 13.26 7.24 -12.17
C GLY A 68 13.94 8.53 -12.61
N ARG A 69 14.99 8.46 -13.45
CA ARG A 69 15.68 9.63 -14.06
C ARG A 69 16.08 10.71 -13.06
N GLY A 70 16.59 10.32 -11.89
CA GLY A 70 17.02 11.21 -10.82
C GLY A 70 15.91 11.73 -9.90
N LEU A 71 14.67 11.28 -10.06
CA LEU A 71 13.54 11.66 -9.18
C LEU A 71 13.33 10.68 -8.02
N CYS A 72 14.03 9.55 -8.00
CA CYS A 72 13.92 8.56 -6.92
C CYS A 72 14.67 9.02 -5.67
N ASN A 73 14.10 8.72 -4.51
CA ASN A 73 14.86 8.66 -3.27
C ASN A 73 15.56 7.29 -3.23
N GLU A 74 16.90 7.30 -3.30
CA GLU A 74 17.71 6.07 -3.42
C GLU A 74 17.54 5.15 -2.21
N ASN A 75 17.49 5.70 -0.99
CA ASN A 75 17.32 4.91 0.23
C ASN A 75 15.95 4.19 0.26
N LEU A 76 14.88 4.90 -0.13
CA LEU A 76 13.55 4.30 -0.20
C LEU A 76 13.45 3.28 -1.33
N SER A 77 14.11 3.51 -2.45
CA SER A 77 14.16 2.57 -3.58
C SER A 77 14.91 1.29 -3.19
N SER A 78 16.05 1.40 -2.50
CA SER A 78 16.80 0.25 -1.97
C SER A 78 15.95 -0.56 -1.01
N LEU A 79 15.33 0.09 -0.02
CA LEU A 79 14.44 -0.55 0.95
C LEU A 79 13.29 -1.30 0.26
N LEU A 80 12.70 -0.72 -0.78
CA LEU A 80 11.63 -1.35 -1.56
C LEU A 80 12.15 -2.59 -2.30
N CYS A 81 13.26 -2.46 -3.03
CA CYS A 81 13.81 -3.56 -3.83
C CYS A 81 14.25 -4.75 -2.97
N GLU A 82 14.90 -4.47 -1.84
CA GLU A 82 15.36 -5.50 -0.88
C GLU A 82 14.19 -6.26 -0.23
N ASN A 83 13.13 -5.54 0.13
CA ASN A 83 12.02 -6.13 0.87
C ASN A 83 10.91 -6.71 -0.02
N SER A 84 10.82 -6.33 -1.29
CA SER A 84 9.73 -6.75 -2.16
C SER A 84 9.61 -8.28 -2.28
N PRO A 85 10.67 -9.09 -2.40
CA PRO A 85 10.54 -10.55 -2.47
C PRO A 85 9.85 -11.14 -1.24
N LYS A 86 10.26 -10.69 -0.05
CA LYS A 86 9.66 -11.11 1.21
C LYS A 86 8.17 -10.76 1.28
N ARG A 87 7.79 -9.57 0.79
CA ARG A 87 6.39 -9.13 0.82
C ARG A 87 5.51 -9.88 -0.18
N ILE A 88 6.02 -10.23 -1.34
CA ILE A 88 5.29 -11.09 -2.30
C ILE A 88 5.04 -12.47 -1.69
N ARG A 89 6.02 -13.07 -1.02
CA ARG A 89 5.84 -14.35 -0.31
C ARG A 89 4.83 -14.24 0.83
N GLN A 90 4.90 -13.17 1.60
CA GLN A 90 3.94 -12.91 2.67
C GLN A 90 2.50 -12.79 2.14
N LEU A 91 2.31 -12.12 1.01
CA LEU A 91 0.99 -12.02 0.36
C LEU A 91 0.51 -13.40 -0.14
N GLU A 92 1.42 -14.25 -0.62
CA GLU A 92 1.13 -15.63 -1.00
C GLU A 92 0.65 -16.45 0.22
N GLU A 93 1.33 -16.36 1.36
CA GLU A 93 0.90 -16.96 2.63
C GLU A 93 -0.50 -16.46 3.04
N TRP A 94 -0.81 -15.20 2.76
CA TRP A 94 -2.12 -14.60 2.99
C TRP A 94 -3.15 -14.92 1.90
N LYS A 95 -2.84 -15.90 1.02
CA LYS A 95 -3.71 -16.46 0.00
C LYS A 95 -3.91 -15.59 -1.24
N VAL A 96 -2.97 -14.71 -1.57
CA VAL A 96 -2.87 -14.17 -2.92
C VAL A 96 -2.39 -15.28 -3.85
N GLN A 97 -3.20 -15.61 -4.84
CA GLN A 97 -2.90 -16.67 -5.79
C GLN A 97 -2.17 -16.10 -7.01
N TRP A 98 -0.85 -15.97 -6.90
CA TRP A 98 -0.02 -15.54 -8.01
C TRP A 98 -0.10 -16.53 -9.17
N ALA A 99 -0.05 -16.04 -10.41
CA ALA A 99 0.09 -16.86 -11.61
C ALA A 99 1.33 -17.76 -11.51
N ARG A 100 1.21 -19.00 -12.00
CA ARG A 100 2.24 -20.03 -11.88
C ARG A 100 2.74 -20.50 -13.22
N GLN A 101 3.98 -20.94 -13.25
CA GLN A 101 4.56 -21.76 -14.29
C GLN A 101 4.13 -23.22 -14.11
N ASP A 102 4.35 -24.06 -15.11
CA ASP A 102 4.02 -25.50 -15.05
C ASP A 102 4.83 -26.24 -13.97
N ASN A 103 6.01 -25.73 -13.61
CA ASN A 103 6.86 -26.25 -12.54
C ASN A 103 6.45 -25.76 -11.12
N GLY A 104 5.34 -25.01 -11.00
CA GLY A 104 4.81 -24.49 -9.76
C GLY A 104 5.44 -23.19 -9.24
N LYS A 105 6.50 -22.68 -9.87
CA LYS A 105 7.10 -21.39 -9.51
C LYS A 105 6.16 -20.22 -9.85
N ILE A 106 6.31 -19.07 -9.18
CA ILE A 106 5.57 -17.87 -9.53
C ILE A 106 6.00 -17.40 -10.91
N ARG A 107 5.04 -17.17 -11.77
CA ARG A 107 5.29 -16.61 -13.10
C ARG A 107 5.63 -15.14 -12.99
N GLN A 108 6.71 -14.74 -13.66
CA GLN A 108 7.16 -13.37 -13.76
C GLN A 108 7.22 -12.93 -15.24
N VAL A 109 6.80 -11.72 -15.50
CA VAL A 109 6.80 -11.16 -16.84
C VAL A 109 7.66 -9.90 -16.94
N MET A 110 8.07 -9.57 -18.15
CA MET A 110 8.75 -8.32 -18.47
C MET A 110 7.73 -7.17 -18.45
N ALA A 111 8.13 -6.03 -17.90
CA ALA A 111 7.39 -4.79 -18.04
C ALA A 111 8.34 -3.64 -18.42
N PRO A 112 7.83 -2.54 -19.01
CA PRO A 112 8.66 -1.39 -19.35
C PRO A 112 9.44 -0.84 -18.15
N GLY A 113 10.69 -0.47 -18.38
CA GLY A 113 11.59 0.04 -17.32
C GLY A 113 12.32 -1.05 -16.53
N HIS A 114 12.17 -2.31 -16.88
CA HIS A 114 12.86 -3.44 -16.27
C HIS A 114 13.79 -4.13 -17.24
N SER A 115 14.97 -4.52 -16.80
CA SER A 115 15.94 -5.33 -17.57
C SER A 115 15.72 -6.84 -17.38
N ARG A 116 14.88 -7.25 -16.42
CA ARG A 116 14.58 -8.64 -16.05
C ARG A 116 13.09 -8.88 -15.92
N LYS A 117 12.66 -10.13 -16.10
CA LYS A 117 11.29 -10.58 -15.84
C LYS A 117 11.06 -10.67 -14.34
N ARG A 118 10.58 -9.59 -13.71
CA ARG A 118 10.35 -9.54 -12.27
C ARG A 118 8.93 -9.19 -11.85
N CYS A 119 8.05 -8.97 -12.81
CA CYS A 119 6.70 -8.53 -12.53
C CYS A 119 5.76 -9.71 -12.31
N VAL A 120 5.31 -9.90 -11.06
CA VAL A 120 4.34 -10.91 -10.65
C VAL A 120 2.91 -10.40 -10.83
N TYR A 121 1.96 -11.29 -11.06
CA TYR A 121 0.55 -10.96 -11.24
C TYR A 121 -0.35 -12.12 -10.80
N VAL A 122 -1.61 -11.82 -10.50
CA VAL A 122 -2.65 -12.83 -10.26
C VAL A 122 -3.35 -13.12 -11.58
N ASP A 123 -3.90 -12.07 -12.14
CA ASP A 123 -4.43 -11.98 -13.49
C ASP A 123 -4.29 -10.51 -13.89
N PHE A 124 -4.10 -10.21 -15.16
CA PHE A 124 -3.77 -8.86 -15.63
C PHE A 124 -4.82 -7.78 -15.31
N LEU A 125 -5.99 -8.15 -14.83
CA LEU A 125 -7.07 -7.22 -14.46
C LEU A 125 -7.37 -7.21 -12.96
N LYS A 126 -6.84 -8.14 -12.18
CA LYS A 126 -7.29 -8.38 -10.79
C LYS A 126 -6.19 -8.39 -9.74
N THR A 127 -4.94 -8.12 -10.09
CA THR A 127 -3.81 -8.21 -9.16
C THR A 127 -4.02 -7.33 -7.92
N GLY A 128 -4.36 -6.06 -8.09
CA GLY A 128 -4.62 -5.16 -6.98
C GLY A 128 -5.85 -5.52 -6.15
N ALA A 129 -6.90 -5.98 -6.81
CA ALA A 129 -8.11 -6.46 -6.13
C ALA A 129 -7.83 -7.69 -5.24
N ALA A 130 -7.01 -8.64 -5.73
CA ALA A 130 -6.60 -9.82 -4.97
C ALA A 130 -5.75 -9.45 -3.74
N ILE A 131 -4.75 -8.57 -3.93
CA ILE A 131 -3.93 -8.04 -2.84
C ILE A 131 -4.80 -7.35 -1.79
N SER A 132 -5.70 -6.47 -2.23
CA SER A 132 -6.59 -5.75 -1.33
C SER A 132 -7.52 -6.68 -0.55
N ALA A 133 -8.04 -7.73 -1.18
CA ALA A 133 -8.87 -8.73 -0.52
C ALA A 133 -8.10 -9.52 0.54
N ALA A 134 -6.88 -9.96 0.23
CA ALA A 134 -6.01 -10.67 1.17
C ALA A 134 -5.69 -9.80 2.40
N LEU A 135 -5.32 -8.54 2.17
CA LEU A 135 -5.03 -7.59 3.24
C LEU A 135 -6.27 -7.33 4.11
N ARG A 136 -7.43 -7.06 3.51
CA ARG A 136 -8.68 -6.89 4.28
C ARG A 136 -8.99 -8.11 5.14
N ASN A 137 -8.86 -9.30 4.59
CA ASN A 137 -9.09 -10.55 5.33
C ASN A 137 -8.10 -10.69 6.49
N LYS A 138 -6.84 -10.28 6.29
CA LYS A 138 -5.83 -10.35 7.33
C LYS A 138 -6.12 -9.39 8.48
N ILE A 139 -6.36 -8.11 8.19
CA ILE A 139 -6.63 -7.09 9.21
C ILE A 139 -7.99 -7.29 9.91
N SER A 140 -8.99 -7.87 9.21
CA SER A 140 -10.32 -8.07 9.80
C SER A 140 -10.35 -9.15 10.88
N ARG A 141 -9.36 -10.02 10.91
CA ARG A 141 -9.22 -11.10 11.90
C ARG A 141 -8.34 -10.74 13.07
N ASP A 142 -7.74 -9.55 13.04
CA ASP A 142 -6.86 -9.07 14.10
C ASP A 142 -7.66 -8.17 15.05
N GLY A 143 -7.85 -8.63 16.29
CA GLY A 143 -8.64 -7.92 17.30
C GLY A 143 -8.00 -6.61 17.77
N ALA A 144 -6.71 -6.38 17.50
CA ALA A 144 -6.01 -5.14 17.83
C ALA A 144 -6.28 -4.02 16.79
N ILE A 145 -6.90 -4.34 15.63
CA ILE A 145 -7.15 -3.39 14.55
C ILE A 145 -8.63 -3.07 14.44
N GLN A 146 -9.00 -1.87 14.87
CA GLN A 146 -10.31 -1.29 14.58
C GLN A 146 -10.29 -0.56 13.24
N ARG A 147 -11.42 -0.56 12.52
CA ARG A 147 -11.55 0.06 11.20
C ARG A 147 -12.62 1.14 11.24
N LEU A 148 -12.29 2.32 10.74
CA LEU A 148 -13.18 3.45 10.62
C LEU A 148 -13.25 3.88 9.15
N SER A 149 -14.40 3.69 8.54
CA SER A 149 -14.66 4.04 7.13
C SER A 149 -15.46 5.32 7.01
N ASN A 150 -15.39 5.96 5.85
CA ASN A 150 -16.11 7.20 5.51
C ASN A 150 -15.73 8.40 6.39
N VAL A 151 -14.51 8.43 6.92
CA VAL A 151 -14.01 9.57 7.69
C VAL A 151 -12.81 10.18 6.99
N THR A 152 -12.90 11.47 6.70
CA THR A 152 -11.81 12.27 6.15
C THR A 152 -11.01 12.89 7.28
N LEU A 153 -9.69 12.70 7.26
CA LEU A 153 -8.75 13.41 8.10
C LEU A 153 -8.59 14.85 7.57
N THR A 154 -8.60 15.84 8.47
CA THR A 154 -8.36 17.25 8.12
C THR A 154 -7.06 17.77 8.69
N ASP A 155 -6.77 17.45 9.96
CA ASP A 155 -5.61 17.98 10.66
C ASP A 155 -5.03 16.97 11.65
N LEU A 156 -3.75 17.13 11.95
CA LEU A 156 -3.08 16.51 13.07
C LEU A 156 -3.15 17.43 14.29
N VAL A 157 -3.44 16.86 15.45
CA VAL A 157 -3.47 17.61 16.71
C VAL A 157 -2.16 17.39 17.46
N THR A 158 -1.49 18.49 17.79
CA THR A 158 -0.23 18.48 18.53
C THR A 158 -0.35 19.25 19.84
N HIS A 159 0.40 18.82 20.86
CA HIS A 159 0.57 19.54 22.10
C HIS A 159 2.05 19.52 22.48
N GLU A 160 2.63 20.68 22.74
CA GLU A 160 4.05 20.85 23.05
C GLU A 160 5.03 20.18 22.04
N GLY A 161 4.61 20.08 20.78
CA GLY A 161 5.40 19.45 19.70
C GLY A 161 5.13 17.96 19.49
N ASP A 162 4.42 17.30 20.39
CA ASP A 162 4.06 15.89 20.28
C ASP A 162 2.70 15.71 19.62
N ILE A 163 2.54 14.64 18.83
CA ILE A 163 1.25 14.23 18.30
C ILE A 163 0.40 13.64 19.41
N ILE A 164 -0.79 14.21 19.59
CA ILE A 164 -1.80 13.71 20.54
C ILE A 164 -3.06 13.16 19.85
N GLY A 165 -3.18 13.35 18.54
CA GLY A 165 -4.33 12.84 17.78
C GLY A 165 -4.50 13.46 16.44
N ALA A 166 -5.73 13.38 15.94
CA ALA A 166 -6.14 13.96 14.67
C ALA A 166 -7.62 14.38 14.71
N THR A 167 -7.99 15.30 13.84
CA THR A 167 -9.38 15.71 13.61
C THR A 167 -9.81 15.40 12.19
N GLY A 168 -11.10 15.33 11.98
CA GLY A 168 -11.70 15.10 10.69
C GLY A 168 -13.21 15.17 10.76
N PHE A 169 -13.89 14.61 9.79
CA PHE A 169 -15.35 14.51 9.79
C PHE A 169 -15.83 13.24 9.08
N ASP A 170 -16.97 12.74 9.53
CA ASP A 170 -17.70 11.69 8.81
C ASP A 170 -18.32 12.30 7.54
N ILE A 171 -17.97 11.72 6.38
CA ILE A 171 -18.37 12.24 5.06
C ILE A 171 -19.89 12.12 4.84
N SER A 172 -20.50 11.09 5.45
CA SER A 172 -21.93 10.80 5.26
C SER A 172 -22.83 11.77 6.02
N THR A 173 -22.39 12.17 7.22
CA THR A 173 -23.19 12.97 8.17
C THR A 173 -22.65 14.38 8.35
N ALA A 174 -21.46 14.68 7.82
CA ALA A 174 -20.68 15.90 8.09
C ALA A 174 -20.40 16.14 9.59
N THR A 175 -20.49 15.09 10.40
CA THR A 175 -20.24 15.18 11.85
C THR A 175 -18.75 15.27 12.12
N PRO A 176 -18.25 16.23 12.91
CA PRO A 176 -16.87 16.31 13.34
C PRO A 176 -16.44 15.05 14.11
N VAL A 177 -15.22 14.59 13.87
CA VAL A 177 -14.60 13.43 14.53
C VAL A 177 -13.27 13.87 15.11
N THR A 178 -13.03 13.55 16.37
CA THR A 178 -11.73 13.71 17.03
C THR A 178 -11.23 12.33 17.46
N ILE A 179 -9.96 12.07 17.17
CA ILE A 179 -9.30 10.79 17.42
C ILE A 179 -8.07 11.05 18.29
N GLU A 180 -8.04 10.49 19.46
CA GLU A 180 -6.85 10.52 20.34
C GLU A 180 -5.90 9.41 19.92
N ALA A 181 -4.64 9.76 19.69
CA ALA A 181 -3.59 8.82 19.30
C ALA A 181 -2.21 9.38 19.64
N SER A 182 -1.38 8.58 20.28
CA SER A 182 0.01 8.91 20.60
C SER A 182 0.97 8.81 19.41
N ALA A 183 0.51 8.28 18.27
CA ALA A 183 1.25 8.25 17.01
C ALA A 183 0.30 8.15 15.84
N VAL A 184 0.66 8.79 14.72
CA VAL A 184 -0.11 8.77 13.47
C VAL A 184 0.80 8.32 12.32
N ILE A 185 0.31 7.37 11.53
CA ILE A 185 0.95 6.92 10.30
C ILE A 185 0.09 7.37 9.12
N LEU A 186 0.63 8.25 8.28
CA LEU A 186 -0.05 8.77 7.10
C LEU A 186 0.21 7.89 5.88
N CYS A 187 -0.84 7.26 5.35
CA CYS A 187 -0.82 6.40 4.16
C CYS A 187 -1.84 6.90 3.12
N LEU A 188 -1.88 8.19 2.89
CA LEU A 188 -2.95 8.91 2.18
C LEU A 188 -2.90 8.76 0.65
N GLY A 189 -1.91 8.04 0.13
CA GLY A 189 -1.76 7.80 -1.30
C GLY A 189 -1.05 8.94 -2.02
N GLY A 190 -1.22 8.99 -3.35
CA GLY A 190 -0.56 9.97 -4.20
C GLY A 190 -1.44 11.16 -4.59
N MET A 191 -0.97 11.94 -5.59
CA MET A 191 -1.58 13.21 -6.02
C MET A 191 -2.01 13.23 -7.50
N THR A 192 -2.21 12.09 -8.11
CA THR A 192 -2.43 12.01 -9.57
C THR A 192 -3.69 12.73 -10.05
N LYS A 193 -4.68 12.93 -9.18
CA LYS A 193 -5.89 13.72 -9.47
C LYS A 193 -5.61 15.21 -9.69
N MET A 194 -4.47 15.73 -9.23
CA MET A 194 -4.07 17.12 -9.50
C MET A 194 -3.79 17.36 -10.99
N PHE A 195 -3.51 16.30 -11.75
CA PHE A 195 -3.29 16.41 -13.19
C PHE A 195 -4.59 16.28 -13.97
N ARG A 196 -4.75 17.09 -15.02
CA ARG A 196 -5.95 17.10 -15.87
C ARG A 196 -6.25 15.74 -16.51
N ARG A 197 -5.21 14.99 -16.85
CA ARG A 197 -5.31 13.65 -17.44
C ARG A 197 -4.58 12.66 -16.55
N THR A 198 -5.31 11.68 -16.04
CA THR A 198 -4.77 10.62 -15.21
C THR A 198 -5.55 9.33 -15.45
N THR A 199 -4.87 8.20 -15.34
CA THR A 199 -5.48 6.86 -15.33
C THR A 199 -5.74 6.36 -13.91
N ALA A 200 -5.32 7.12 -12.89
CA ALA A 200 -5.54 6.78 -11.49
C ALA A 200 -6.97 7.11 -11.03
N PRO A 201 -7.46 6.46 -9.98
CA PRO A 201 -8.77 6.75 -9.40
C PRO A 201 -8.94 8.20 -8.97
N ASN A 202 -10.18 8.68 -9.07
CA ASN A 202 -10.52 10.08 -8.75
C ASN A 202 -10.31 10.49 -7.29
N ASN A 203 -10.10 9.54 -6.39
CA ASN A 203 -9.92 9.76 -4.96
C ASN A 203 -8.46 9.84 -4.50
N ILE A 204 -7.50 10.03 -5.43
CA ILE A 204 -6.08 10.20 -5.14
C ILE A 204 -5.73 11.66 -5.42
N ALA A 205 -6.11 12.54 -4.51
CA ALA A 205 -6.12 13.98 -4.74
C ALA A 205 -4.95 14.73 -4.07
N GLY A 206 -4.03 14.04 -3.39
CA GLY A 206 -2.88 14.66 -2.75
C GLY A 206 -3.18 15.27 -1.38
N GLU A 207 -4.18 14.75 -0.69
CA GLU A 207 -4.58 15.26 0.63
C GLU A 207 -3.51 15.11 1.73
N GLY A 208 -2.43 14.38 1.44
CA GLY A 208 -1.32 14.20 2.37
C GLY A 208 -0.10 15.09 2.11
N LEU A 209 -0.22 16.05 1.19
CA LEU A 209 0.87 16.97 0.82
C LEU A 209 0.86 18.24 1.66
#